data_679d39a6d535eb317b3f1d9b6df4b076
#
_entry.id   679d39a6d535eb317b3f1d9b6df4b076
#
_cell.length_a   1.000
_cell.length_b   1.000
_cell.length_c   1.000
_cell.angle_alpha   90.00
_cell.angle_beta   90.00
_cell.angle_gamma   90.00
#
_symmetry.space_group_name_H-M   'P 1'
#
loop_
_entity.id
_entity.type
_entity.pdbx_description
1 polymer ?
#
loop_
_entity_poly.entity_id
_entity_poly.type
_entity_poly.pdbx_seq_one_letter_code
_entity_poly.pdbx_strand_id
1 'polypeptide(L)'
;MSSAETGAGKESAALQADGPGEAVSPSPIVSMTSDGDSSAAVMTAADGHEAGIGTATVVVDDIGVSYRAPSTDAEDLRAASVAQKIVMGLTGHRPKVRVEALKNISFVARAGESIGILGRNGAGKSTLLRVMGGLETPTSGTVSARSTPVLLGVNAALVPDLSGERNVRLGCLAMGLTPQQIEAIIPEIIELAGIGKAIYRPMKTYSSGMASRLRFAIAAASNPDILLIDEALST
;
A
#
# COMPACT_ATOMS: atom_id res chain seq x y z
N MET A 1 -58.94 -50.81 28.20
CA MET A 1 -59.79 -50.26 27.16
C MET A 1 -59.03 -49.17 26.51
N SER A 2 -58.70 -49.45 25.33
CA SER A 2 -58.68 -48.64 24.11
C SER A 2 -57.57 -47.61 24.01
N SER A 3 -56.55 -47.89 23.26
CA SER A 3 -56.33 -47.79 21.79
C SER A 3 -56.13 -46.40 21.30
N ALA A 4 -55.10 -46.28 20.60
CA ALA A 4 -54.77 -45.68 19.30
C ALA A 4 -53.59 -44.75 19.42
N GLU A 5 -52.45 -45.10 18.91
CA GLU A 5 -51.92 -45.07 17.52
C GLU A 5 -51.87 -43.66 16.88
N THR A 6 -50.71 -43.46 16.34
CA THR A 6 -50.41 -42.74 15.10
C THR A 6 -49.72 -41.40 15.38
N GLY A 7 -48.60 -41.05 14.83
CA GLY A 7 -47.90 -41.46 13.65
C GLY A 7 -46.67 -40.57 13.51
N ALA A 8 -45.69 -41.16 12.92
CA ALA A 8 -44.44 -40.53 12.59
C ALA A 8 -44.58 -39.41 11.55
N GLY A 9 -43.94 -38.32 11.78
CA GLY A 9 -43.70 -37.27 10.79
C GLY A 9 -42.28 -36.75 10.94
N LYS A 10 -41.32 -37.48 10.39
CA LYS A 10 -40.00 -36.98 10.11
C LYS A 10 -40.10 -36.09 8.89
N GLU A 11 -40.14 -34.81 9.10
CA GLU A 11 -39.90 -33.85 8.04
C GLU A 11 -38.45 -33.40 8.14
N SER A 12 -37.66 -34.01 7.28
CA SER A 12 -36.29 -33.65 6.97
C SER A 12 -36.32 -32.31 6.20
N ALA A 13 -36.09 -31.19 6.90
CA ALA A 13 -35.82 -29.96 6.24
C ALA A 13 -34.38 -30.03 5.66
N ALA A 14 -34.31 -30.35 4.38
CA ALA A 14 -33.10 -30.19 3.58
C ALA A 14 -32.70 -28.72 3.62
N LEU A 15 -31.54 -28.46 4.22
CA LEU A 15 -30.83 -27.19 4.03
C LEU A 15 -30.41 -27.12 2.55
N GLN A 16 -31.15 -26.39 1.75
CA GLN A 16 -30.74 -25.96 0.44
C GLN A 16 -29.61 -25.00 0.61
N ALA A 17 -28.39 -25.46 0.33
CA ALA A 17 -27.23 -24.62 0.03
C ALA A 17 -27.42 -24.18 -1.40
N ASP A 18 -28.00 -23.00 -1.58
CA ASP A 18 -28.03 -22.30 -2.86
C ASP A 18 -27.37 -20.95 -2.71
N GLY A 19 -26.24 -20.86 -3.32
CA GLY A 19 -25.60 -19.65 -3.74
C GLY A 19 -24.46 -20.05 -4.66
N PRO A 20 -24.53 -19.80 -5.98
CA PRO A 20 -23.36 -19.93 -6.82
C PRO A 20 -22.32 -18.98 -6.27
N GLY A 21 -21.20 -19.53 -5.81
CA GLY A 21 -20.04 -18.73 -5.41
C GLY A 21 -19.74 -17.73 -6.51
N GLU A 22 -19.90 -16.47 -6.17
CA GLU A 22 -19.51 -15.35 -7.02
C GLU A 22 -18.04 -15.59 -7.37
N ALA A 23 -17.79 -15.93 -8.63
CA ALA A 23 -16.44 -16.11 -9.14
C ALA A 23 -15.71 -14.79 -8.94
N VAL A 24 -14.82 -14.76 -7.97
CA VAL A 24 -13.93 -13.61 -7.74
C VAL A 24 -13.11 -13.48 -9.02
N SER A 25 -13.43 -12.47 -9.81
CA SER A 25 -12.67 -12.12 -11.01
C SER A 25 -11.22 -11.91 -10.60
N PRO A 26 -10.24 -12.46 -11.33
CA PRO A 26 -8.85 -12.26 -10.99
C PRO A 26 -8.53 -10.77 -10.99
N SER A 27 -7.96 -10.30 -9.88
CA SER A 27 -7.54 -8.91 -9.74
C SER A 27 -6.48 -8.56 -10.80
N PRO A 28 -6.52 -7.38 -11.39
CA PRO A 28 -5.53 -6.97 -12.37
C PRO A 28 -4.13 -6.95 -11.73
N ILE A 29 -3.18 -7.59 -12.37
CA ILE A 29 -1.77 -7.62 -11.95
C ILE A 29 -1.02 -6.64 -12.82
N VAL A 30 -0.42 -5.67 -12.18
CA VAL A 30 0.48 -4.72 -12.83
C VAL A 30 1.91 -5.15 -12.57
N SER A 31 2.64 -5.54 -13.61
CA SER A 31 4.04 -5.92 -13.49
C SER A 31 4.96 -4.77 -13.91
N MET A 32 5.99 -4.52 -13.11
CA MET A 32 7.04 -3.54 -13.38
C MET A 32 8.31 -4.27 -13.78
N THR A 33 8.78 -4.02 -14.99
CA THR A 33 10.07 -4.55 -15.47
C THR A 33 11.09 -3.42 -15.54
N SER A 34 12.32 -3.69 -15.13
CA SER A 34 13.45 -2.80 -15.39
C SER A 34 14.06 -3.21 -16.73
N ASP A 35 14.06 -2.32 -17.72
CA ASP A 35 14.86 -2.50 -18.93
C ASP A 35 16.34 -2.54 -18.56
N GLY A 36 17.09 -3.50 -19.13
CA GLY A 36 18.42 -3.93 -18.70
C GLY A 36 19.54 -2.87 -18.73
N ASP A 37 19.26 -1.61 -19.08
CA ASP A 37 20.26 -0.54 -19.18
C ASP A 37 19.80 0.80 -18.58
N SER A 38 18.62 0.84 -18.00
CA SER A 38 18.06 2.02 -17.31
C SER A 38 17.37 1.52 -16.04
N SER A 39 17.68 2.10 -14.89
CA SER A 39 17.04 1.77 -13.61
C SER A 39 15.55 2.20 -13.54
N ALA A 40 14.96 2.57 -14.67
CA ALA A 40 13.57 2.95 -14.77
C ALA A 40 12.65 1.73 -14.84
N ALA A 41 11.63 1.71 -14.02
CA ALA A 41 10.55 0.74 -14.11
C ALA A 41 9.61 1.09 -15.26
N VAL A 42 9.41 0.13 -16.16
CA VAL A 42 8.36 0.19 -17.19
C VAL A 42 7.19 -0.66 -16.71
N MET A 43 6.01 -0.11 -16.75
CA MET A 43 4.79 -0.78 -16.33
C MET A 43 4.09 -1.37 -17.56
N THR A 44 3.89 -2.68 -17.55
CA THR A 44 3.05 -3.35 -18.53
C THR A 44 1.78 -3.81 -17.81
N ALA A 45 0.64 -3.27 -18.17
CA ALA A 45 -0.64 -3.86 -17.80
C ALA A 45 -0.77 -5.18 -18.58
N ALA A 46 -1.09 -6.27 -17.91
CA ALA A 46 -1.44 -7.50 -18.60
C ALA A 46 -2.72 -7.23 -19.39
N ASP A 47 -2.63 -7.26 -20.73
CA ASP A 47 -3.76 -7.17 -21.63
C ASP A 47 -4.75 -8.29 -21.30
N GLY A 48 -5.97 -7.95 -20.89
CA GLY A 48 -7.02 -8.93 -20.71
C GLY A 48 -8.12 -8.58 -19.71
N HIS A 49 -8.15 -7.40 -19.14
CA HIS A 49 -9.27 -7.01 -18.28
C HIS A 49 -10.24 -6.11 -19.03
N GLU A 50 -11.38 -6.69 -19.43
CA GLU A 50 -12.57 -5.90 -19.79
C GLU A 50 -12.90 -4.98 -18.62
N ALA A 51 -13.07 -3.70 -18.92
CA ALA A 51 -13.28 -2.63 -17.95
C ALA A 51 -14.35 -3.02 -16.91
N GLY A 52 -13.94 -3.29 -15.68
CA GLY A 52 -14.85 -3.52 -14.57
C GLY A 52 -15.85 -2.37 -14.46
N ILE A 53 -17.10 -2.70 -14.13
CA ILE A 53 -18.25 -1.79 -14.09
C ILE A 53 -18.13 -0.72 -12.98
N GLY A 54 -17.02 -0.71 -12.21
CA GLY A 54 -16.79 0.21 -11.11
C GLY A 54 -16.36 1.62 -11.54
N THR A 55 -16.72 2.63 -10.73
CA THR A 55 -16.23 4.01 -10.90
C THR A 55 -14.73 4.07 -10.68
N ALA A 56 -13.98 4.80 -11.53
CA ALA A 56 -12.55 5.04 -11.32
C ALA A 56 -12.30 5.71 -9.97
N THR A 57 -11.44 5.13 -9.15
CA THR A 57 -11.04 5.64 -7.84
C THR A 57 -9.67 6.29 -7.86
N VAL A 58 -8.74 5.73 -8.66
CA VAL A 58 -7.41 6.30 -8.91
C VAL A 58 -7.12 6.26 -10.39
N VAL A 59 -6.66 7.35 -10.94
CA VAL A 59 -6.15 7.47 -12.31
C VAL A 59 -4.70 7.91 -12.25
N VAL A 60 -3.83 7.08 -12.75
CA VAL A 60 -2.39 7.36 -12.91
C VAL A 60 -2.14 7.57 -14.39
N ASP A 61 -1.63 8.74 -14.76
CA ASP A 61 -1.45 9.14 -16.15
C ASP A 61 -0.03 9.62 -16.40
N ASP A 62 0.71 8.86 -17.22
CA ASP A 62 2.07 9.10 -17.70
C ASP A 62 3.08 9.52 -16.60
N ILE A 63 3.00 8.86 -15.46
CA ILE A 63 3.87 9.17 -14.32
C ILE A 63 5.33 8.83 -14.64
N GLY A 64 6.18 9.84 -14.47
CA GLY A 64 7.63 9.70 -14.43
C GLY A 64 8.20 10.28 -13.16
N VAL A 65 9.18 9.60 -12.57
CA VAL A 65 9.95 10.10 -11.42
C VAL A 65 11.44 9.96 -11.69
N SER A 66 12.16 11.05 -11.52
CA SER A 66 13.61 11.04 -11.66
C SER A 66 14.29 11.79 -10.53
N TYR A 67 15.35 11.19 -10.02
CA TYR A 67 16.19 11.75 -8.96
C TYR A 67 17.52 12.23 -9.52
N ARG A 68 18.13 13.19 -8.82
CA ARG A 68 19.52 13.58 -9.04
C ARG A 68 20.39 12.92 -7.96
N ALA A 69 21.09 11.85 -8.32
CA ALA A 69 22.01 11.15 -7.43
C ALA A 69 23.47 11.44 -7.80
N PRO A 70 24.41 11.42 -6.84
CA PRO A 70 25.83 11.44 -7.15
C PRO A 70 26.18 10.21 -7.98
N SER A 71 26.90 10.38 -9.10
CA SER A 71 27.34 9.25 -9.90
C SER A 71 28.22 8.30 -9.09
N THR A 72 27.88 7.01 -9.13
CA THR A 72 28.67 5.91 -8.55
C THR A 72 29.46 5.17 -9.61
N ASP A 73 29.14 5.35 -10.89
CA ASP A 73 29.70 4.56 -11.99
C ASP A 73 31.02 5.16 -12.49
N ALA A 74 31.99 4.27 -12.71
CA ALA A 74 33.29 4.65 -13.22
C ALA A 74 33.24 5.22 -14.65
N GLU A 75 32.25 4.83 -15.44
CA GLU A 75 32.03 5.35 -16.80
C GLU A 75 31.53 6.79 -16.81
N ASP A 76 30.58 7.13 -15.94
CA ASP A 76 30.11 8.51 -15.78
C ASP A 76 31.22 9.45 -15.30
N LEU A 77 32.09 8.96 -14.41
CA LEU A 77 33.24 9.71 -13.94
C LEU A 77 34.28 9.90 -15.05
N ARG A 78 34.40 8.98 -16.02
CA ARG A 78 35.27 9.13 -17.20
C ARG A 78 34.68 10.09 -18.22
N ALA A 79 33.36 10.07 -18.41
CA ALA A 79 32.63 10.94 -19.33
C ALA A 79 32.51 12.39 -18.81
N ALA A 80 32.79 12.64 -17.51
CA ALA A 80 32.75 13.96 -16.94
C ALA A 80 33.72 14.94 -17.66
N SER A 81 33.24 16.15 -17.92
CA SER A 81 34.04 17.19 -18.56
C SER A 81 35.26 17.57 -17.72
N VAL A 82 36.30 18.14 -18.37
CA VAL A 82 37.53 18.57 -17.67
C VAL A 82 37.20 19.55 -16.54
N ALA A 83 36.25 20.46 -16.75
CA ALA A 83 35.80 21.41 -15.73
C ALA A 83 35.16 20.67 -14.53
N GLN A 84 34.36 19.67 -14.77
CA GLN A 84 33.75 18.86 -13.71
C GLN A 84 34.77 18.04 -12.92
N LYS A 85 35.81 17.52 -13.59
CA LYS A 85 36.93 16.81 -12.93
C LYS A 85 37.76 17.76 -12.04
N ILE A 86 37.99 19.01 -12.46
CA ILE A 86 38.69 20.01 -11.66
C ILE A 86 37.85 20.37 -10.42
N VAL A 87 36.53 20.62 -10.58
CA VAL A 87 35.62 20.90 -9.46
C VAL A 87 35.54 19.72 -8.50
N MET A 88 35.50 18.51 -8.99
CA MET A 88 35.49 17.29 -8.19
C MET A 88 36.80 17.14 -7.37
N GLY A 89 37.95 17.47 -7.96
CA GLY A 89 39.25 17.46 -7.28
C GLY A 89 39.39 18.52 -6.19
N LEU A 90 38.76 19.70 -6.38
CA LEU A 90 38.79 20.81 -5.42
C LEU A 90 37.74 20.72 -4.32
N THR A 91 36.55 20.19 -4.61
CA THR A 91 35.39 20.21 -3.70
C THR A 91 34.97 18.83 -3.19
N GLY A 92 35.50 17.75 -3.74
CA GLY A 92 35.10 16.39 -3.45
C GLY A 92 33.68 16.06 -3.94
N HIS A 93 32.99 16.96 -4.66
CA HIS A 93 31.63 16.75 -5.12
C HIS A 93 31.59 15.92 -6.42
N ARG A 94 30.92 14.78 -6.39
CA ARG A 94 30.72 13.95 -7.58
C ARG A 94 29.67 14.57 -8.51
N PRO A 95 29.81 14.39 -9.84
CA PRO A 95 28.78 14.83 -10.78
C PRO A 95 27.45 14.13 -10.45
N LYS A 96 26.36 14.90 -10.54
CA LYS A 96 25.00 14.35 -10.31
C LYS A 96 24.48 13.77 -11.61
N VAL A 97 24.07 12.53 -11.56
CA VAL A 97 23.41 11.82 -12.67
C VAL A 97 21.90 11.78 -12.41
N ARG A 98 21.12 11.86 -13.46
CA ARG A 98 19.69 11.69 -13.40
C ARG A 98 19.37 10.19 -13.40
N VAL A 99 18.78 9.71 -12.32
CA VAL A 99 18.30 8.34 -12.18
C VAL A 99 16.79 8.35 -12.36
N GLU A 100 16.29 7.69 -13.40
CA GLU A 100 14.87 7.53 -13.62
C GLU A 100 14.36 6.35 -12.78
N ALA A 101 13.49 6.63 -11.82
CA ALA A 101 12.89 5.62 -10.95
C ALA A 101 11.56 5.10 -11.50
N LEU A 102 10.80 5.96 -12.17
CA LEU A 102 9.55 5.61 -12.86
C LEU A 102 9.55 6.26 -14.23
N LYS A 103 8.97 5.54 -15.22
CA LYS A 103 8.88 6.00 -16.60
C LYS A 103 7.56 5.57 -17.22
N ASN A 104 6.77 6.54 -17.67
CA ASN A 104 5.54 6.35 -18.44
C ASN A 104 4.56 5.35 -17.78
N ILE A 105 4.27 5.52 -16.49
CA ILE A 105 3.36 4.66 -15.76
C ILE A 105 1.94 5.19 -15.92
N SER A 106 1.04 4.37 -16.48
CA SER A 106 -0.37 4.72 -16.64
C SER A 106 -1.26 3.53 -16.32
N PHE A 107 -2.26 3.73 -15.47
CA PHE A 107 -3.33 2.77 -15.19
C PHE A 107 -4.50 3.43 -14.47
N VAL A 108 -5.61 2.71 -14.41
CA VAL A 108 -6.82 3.13 -13.68
C VAL A 108 -7.19 2.04 -12.69
N ALA A 109 -7.35 2.42 -11.41
CA ALA A 109 -7.95 1.58 -10.39
C ALA A 109 -9.43 1.95 -10.21
N ARG A 110 -10.28 0.94 -10.05
CA ARG A 110 -11.73 1.11 -9.90
C ARG A 110 -12.21 0.68 -8.51
N ALA A 111 -13.39 1.13 -8.13
CA ALA A 111 -13.99 0.74 -6.87
C ALA A 111 -14.15 -0.80 -6.79
N GLY A 112 -13.70 -1.37 -5.67
CA GLY A 112 -13.73 -2.82 -5.43
C GLY A 112 -12.58 -3.61 -6.09
N GLU A 113 -11.70 -2.96 -6.86
CA GLU A 113 -10.52 -3.61 -7.43
C GLU A 113 -9.37 -3.69 -6.43
N SER A 114 -8.62 -4.81 -6.51
CA SER A 114 -7.32 -4.97 -5.87
C SER A 114 -6.25 -5.07 -6.96
N ILE A 115 -5.27 -4.17 -6.93
CA ILE A 115 -4.18 -4.14 -7.92
C ILE A 115 -2.88 -4.59 -7.26
N GLY A 116 -2.27 -5.66 -7.79
CA GLY A 116 -0.95 -6.12 -7.38
C GLY A 116 0.15 -5.47 -8.21
N ILE A 117 1.11 -4.80 -7.53
CA ILE A 117 2.29 -4.21 -8.19
C ILE A 117 3.47 -5.16 -7.99
N LEU A 118 3.91 -5.81 -9.06
CA LEU A 118 5.02 -6.77 -9.05
C LEU A 118 6.27 -6.18 -9.69
N GLY A 119 7.43 -6.56 -9.18
CA GLY A 119 8.72 -6.12 -9.71
C GLY A 119 9.87 -6.46 -8.78
N ARG A 120 11.10 -6.43 -9.31
CA ARG A 120 12.33 -6.65 -8.54
C ARG A 120 12.53 -5.56 -7.49
N ASN A 121 13.41 -5.83 -6.51
CA ASN A 121 13.83 -4.79 -5.55
C ASN A 121 14.52 -3.66 -6.31
N GLY A 122 14.15 -2.42 -6.00
CA GLY A 122 14.61 -1.22 -6.73
C GLY A 122 13.84 -0.88 -8.00
N ALA A 123 12.81 -1.66 -8.40
CA ALA A 123 12.00 -1.39 -9.60
C ALA A 123 11.05 -0.18 -9.47
N GLY A 124 11.07 0.56 -8.36
CA GLY A 124 10.24 1.75 -8.19
C GLY A 124 8.88 1.53 -7.54
N LYS A 125 8.53 0.31 -7.07
CA LYS A 125 7.23 0.00 -6.45
C LYS A 125 6.86 0.97 -5.33
N SER A 126 7.74 1.13 -4.34
CA SER A 126 7.52 2.05 -3.22
C SER A 126 7.48 3.52 -3.67
N THR A 127 8.25 3.90 -4.69
CA THR A 127 8.18 5.24 -5.28
C THR A 127 6.81 5.50 -5.89
N LEU A 128 6.25 4.54 -6.64
CA LEU A 128 4.91 4.66 -7.20
C LEU A 128 3.85 4.81 -6.12
N LEU A 129 3.90 3.96 -5.08
CA LEU A 129 2.96 4.06 -3.95
C LEU A 129 3.06 5.41 -3.23
N ARG A 130 4.27 5.97 -3.06
CA ARG A 130 4.46 7.29 -2.45
C ARG A 130 3.90 8.41 -3.32
N VAL A 131 4.06 8.33 -4.64
CA VAL A 131 3.46 9.28 -5.58
C VAL A 131 1.93 9.20 -5.51
N MET A 132 1.36 7.98 -5.53
CA MET A 132 -0.08 7.77 -5.41
C MET A 132 -0.62 8.27 -4.07
N GLY A 133 0.15 8.11 -2.99
CA GLY A 133 -0.19 8.61 -1.65
C GLY A 133 0.02 10.11 -1.46
N GLY A 134 0.44 10.84 -2.50
CA GLY A 134 0.71 12.28 -2.40
C GLY A 134 1.94 12.66 -1.56
N LEU A 135 2.78 11.68 -1.22
CA LEU A 135 3.99 11.86 -0.41
C LEU A 135 5.20 12.28 -1.24
N GLU A 136 5.09 12.13 -2.55
CA GLU A 136 6.14 12.47 -3.50
C GLU A 136 5.52 13.08 -4.77
N THR A 137 6.13 14.17 -5.26
CA THR A 137 5.68 14.83 -6.48
C THR A 137 6.33 14.17 -7.69
N PRO A 138 5.56 13.71 -8.69
CA PRO A 138 6.13 13.15 -9.91
C PRO A 138 6.87 14.22 -10.70
N THR A 139 7.86 13.80 -11.50
CA THR A 139 8.61 14.68 -12.42
C THR A 139 7.77 14.98 -13.68
N SER A 140 6.93 14.06 -14.10
CA SER A 140 5.98 14.17 -15.21
C SER A 140 4.71 13.40 -14.90
N GLY A 141 3.63 13.71 -15.62
CA GLY A 141 2.33 13.07 -15.46
C GLY A 141 1.54 13.52 -14.24
N THR A 142 0.39 12.89 -14.03
CA THR A 142 -0.54 13.25 -12.94
C THR A 142 -1.17 12.03 -12.28
N VAL A 143 -1.44 12.14 -10.97
CA VAL A 143 -2.28 11.19 -10.24
C VAL A 143 -3.53 11.92 -9.80
N SER A 144 -4.68 11.36 -10.15
CA SER A 144 -5.98 11.82 -9.68
C SER A 144 -6.62 10.73 -8.85
N ALA A 145 -7.02 11.04 -7.62
CA ALA A 145 -7.69 10.11 -6.73
C ALA A 145 -9.02 10.72 -6.26
N ARG A 146 -10.07 9.89 -6.14
CA ARG A 146 -11.40 10.31 -5.70
C ARG A 146 -11.42 10.73 -4.23
N SER A 147 -10.60 10.11 -3.41
CA SER A 147 -10.38 10.42 -1.99
C SER A 147 -8.88 10.35 -1.69
N THR A 148 -8.47 10.83 -0.53
CA THR A 148 -7.06 10.77 -0.12
C THR A 148 -6.63 9.33 0.12
N PRO A 149 -5.67 8.79 -0.65
CA PRO A 149 -5.17 7.43 -0.43
C PRO A 149 -4.43 7.33 0.90
N VAL A 150 -4.62 6.22 1.60
CA VAL A 150 -3.90 5.90 2.84
C VAL A 150 -2.78 4.91 2.53
N LEU A 151 -1.53 5.33 2.70
CA LEU A 151 -0.36 4.45 2.56
C LEU A 151 -0.03 3.80 3.90
N LEU A 152 -0.18 2.47 3.95
CA LEU A 152 0.20 1.67 5.10
C LEU A 152 1.70 1.78 5.38
N GLY A 153 2.01 2.08 6.64
CA GLY A 153 3.39 2.17 7.11
C GLY A 153 3.97 3.58 7.21
N VAL A 154 3.45 4.56 6.48
CA VAL A 154 3.98 5.94 6.49
C VAL A 154 3.15 6.90 7.33
N ASN A 155 1.83 6.73 7.37
CA ASN A 155 0.93 7.69 8.02
C ASN A 155 0.79 7.53 9.54
N ALA A 156 1.23 6.42 10.11
CA ALA A 156 1.22 6.24 11.55
C ALA A 156 2.65 6.43 12.12
N ALA A 157 3.02 7.68 12.38
CA ALA A 157 4.19 7.98 13.21
C ALA A 157 3.91 7.51 14.63
N LEU A 158 4.09 6.20 14.87
CA LEU A 158 3.88 5.60 16.19
C LEU A 158 5.05 5.98 17.09
N VAL A 159 4.72 6.42 18.29
CA VAL A 159 5.69 6.86 19.30
C VAL A 159 6.08 5.64 20.16
N PRO A 160 7.35 5.19 20.13
CA PRO A 160 7.78 3.96 20.81
C PRO A 160 7.57 3.97 22.34
N ASP A 161 7.64 5.14 22.96
CA ASP A 161 7.48 5.28 24.41
C ASP A 161 6.01 5.31 24.86
N LEU A 162 5.07 5.50 23.97
CA LEU A 162 3.65 5.43 24.29
C LEU A 162 3.15 3.98 24.20
N SER A 163 2.09 3.68 24.96
CA SER A 163 1.36 2.41 24.83
C SER A 163 0.72 2.28 23.43
N GLY A 164 0.45 1.04 23.01
CA GLY A 164 -0.26 0.79 21.77
C GLY A 164 -1.61 1.51 21.72
N GLU A 165 -2.38 1.48 22.81
CA GLU A 165 -3.66 2.20 22.88
C GLU A 165 -3.52 3.71 22.66
N ARG A 166 -2.50 4.33 23.24
CA ARG A 166 -2.24 5.77 23.00
C ARG A 166 -1.81 6.02 21.55
N ASN A 167 -1.04 5.10 20.98
CA ASN A 167 -0.67 5.17 19.58
C ASN A 167 -1.87 4.98 18.65
N VAL A 168 -2.84 4.14 18.99
CA VAL A 168 -4.12 4.04 18.25
C VAL A 168 -4.80 5.41 18.21
N ARG A 169 -4.97 6.04 19.37
CA ARG A 169 -5.60 7.39 19.44
C ARG A 169 -4.85 8.40 18.60
N LEU A 170 -3.52 8.43 18.71
CA LEU A 170 -2.67 9.36 17.97
C LEU A 170 -2.77 9.12 16.46
N GLY A 171 -2.70 7.85 16.04
CA GLY A 171 -2.81 7.47 14.62
C GLY A 171 -4.17 7.83 14.02
N CYS A 172 -5.25 7.56 14.74
CA CYS A 172 -6.60 7.90 14.29
C CYS A 172 -6.82 9.42 14.23
N LEU A 173 -6.30 10.19 15.20
CA LEU A 173 -6.32 11.66 15.15
C LEU A 173 -5.55 12.19 13.93
N ALA A 174 -4.38 11.61 13.63
CA ALA A 174 -3.59 12.00 12.46
C ALA A 174 -4.30 11.72 11.13
N MET A 175 -5.22 10.75 11.11
CA MET A 175 -6.09 10.45 9.97
C MET A 175 -7.38 11.30 9.94
N GLY A 176 -7.53 12.26 10.87
CA GLY A 176 -8.64 13.19 10.89
C GLY A 176 -9.91 12.70 11.60
N LEU A 177 -9.87 11.58 12.33
CA LEU A 177 -10.99 11.09 13.11
C LEU A 177 -11.20 11.98 14.35
N THR A 178 -12.45 12.20 14.70
CA THR A 178 -12.82 12.91 15.93
C THR A 178 -12.62 12.02 17.16
N PRO A 179 -12.40 12.59 18.37
CA PRO A 179 -12.27 11.80 19.60
C PRO A 179 -13.44 10.83 19.84
N GLN A 180 -14.67 11.21 19.51
CA GLN A 180 -15.84 10.34 19.66
C GLN A 180 -15.81 9.14 18.71
N GLN A 181 -15.40 9.35 17.45
CA GLN A 181 -15.21 8.28 16.48
C GLN A 181 -14.11 7.33 16.94
N ILE A 182 -13.01 7.86 17.47
CA ILE A 182 -11.89 7.06 17.96
C ILE A 182 -12.32 6.15 19.12
N GLU A 183 -13.04 6.68 20.11
CA GLU A 183 -13.54 5.86 21.23
C GLU A 183 -14.43 4.70 20.74
N ALA A 184 -15.24 4.96 19.72
CA ALA A 184 -16.13 3.94 19.16
C ALA A 184 -15.39 2.80 18.45
N ILE A 185 -14.25 3.08 17.77
CA ILE A 185 -13.54 2.10 16.95
C ILE A 185 -12.34 1.45 17.67
N ILE A 186 -11.89 1.97 18.82
CA ILE A 186 -10.75 1.40 19.57
C ILE A 186 -10.92 -0.11 19.83
N PRO A 187 -12.08 -0.62 20.30
CA PRO A 187 -12.24 -2.04 20.55
C PRO A 187 -11.99 -2.90 19.29
N GLU A 188 -12.48 -2.46 18.15
CA GLU A 188 -12.30 -3.11 16.85
C GLU A 188 -10.82 -3.12 16.42
N ILE A 189 -10.13 -2.00 16.59
CA ILE A 189 -8.69 -1.90 16.28
C ILE A 189 -7.88 -2.87 17.15
N ILE A 190 -8.19 -2.96 18.44
CA ILE A 190 -7.50 -3.85 19.37
C ILE A 190 -7.72 -5.32 18.98
N GLU A 191 -8.94 -5.69 18.61
CA GLU A 191 -9.29 -7.02 18.14
C GLU A 191 -8.56 -7.35 16.83
N LEU A 192 -8.63 -6.46 15.84
CA LEU A 192 -7.97 -6.62 14.54
C LEU A 192 -6.45 -6.73 14.67
N ALA A 193 -5.83 -5.95 15.56
CA ALA A 193 -4.40 -6.02 15.81
C ALA A 193 -3.98 -7.38 16.41
N GLY A 194 -4.86 -8.05 17.15
CA GLY A 194 -4.63 -9.37 17.72
C GLY A 194 -3.42 -9.44 18.66
N ILE A 195 -3.11 -8.35 19.39
CA ILE A 195 -1.96 -8.27 20.32
C ILE A 195 -2.36 -8.36 21.78
N GLY A 196 -3.67 -8.50 22.04
CA GLY A 196 -4.22 -8.71 23.37
C GLY A 196 -3.78 -7.64 24.39
N LYS A 197 -3.46 -8.06 25.62
CA LYS A 197 -3.07 -7.13 26.69
C LYS A 197 -1.78 -6.35 26.43
N ALA A 198 -1.00 -6.71 25.40
CA ALA A 198 0.19 -5.96 25.04
C ALA A 198 -0.14 -4.54 24.57
N ILE A 199 -1.38 -4.28 24.14
CA ILE A 199 -1.86 -2.96 23.71
C ILE A 199 -1.61 -1.87 24.78
N TYR A 200 -1.62 -2.23 26.06
CA TYR A 200 -1.38 -1.31 27.18
C TYR A 200 0.10 -1.10 27.53
N ARG A 201 1.01 -1.82 26.85
CA ARG A 201 2.45 -1.69 27.06
C ARG A 201 3.06 -0.69 26.08
N PRO A 202 4.21 -0.06 26.42
CA PRO A 202 4.95 0.78 25.49
C PRO A 202 5.33 0.02 24.22
N MET A 203 5.16 0.65 23.05
CA MET A 203 5.42 0.00 21.76
C MET A 203 6.88 -0.43 21.56
N LYS A 204 7.84 0.22 22.24
CA LYS A 204 9.24 -0.23 22.22
C LYS A 204 9.45 -1.66 22.73
N THR A 205 8.46 -2.24 23.42
CA THR A 205 8.49 -3.63 23.88
C THR A 205 7.86 -4.61 22.89
N TYR A 206 7.35 -4.13 21.76
CA TYR A 206 6.68 -4.96 20.77
C TYR A 206 7.69 -5.67 19.86
N SER A 207 7.34 -6.86 19.41
CA SER A 207 8.02 -7.44 18.26
C SER A 207 7.66 -6.65 16.98
N SER A 208 8.48 -6.79 15.92
CA SER A 208 8.21 -6.17 14.62
C SER A 208 6.81 -6.54 14.10
N GLY A 209 6.43 -7.82 14.22
CA GLY A 209 5.11 -8.29 13.82
C GLY A 209 3.96 -7.69 14.63
N MET A 210 4.12 -7.47 15.95
CA MET A 210 3.10 -6.79 16.76
C MET A 210 2.94 -5.33 16.33
N ALA A 211 4.06 -4.66 16.11
CA ALA A 211 4.04 -3.26 15.65
C ALA A 211 3.40 -3.12 14.26
N SER A 212 3.71 -4.04 13.33
CA SER A 212 3.12 -4.05 11.99
C SER A 212 1.61 -4.32 12.02
N ARG A 213 1.16 -5.30 12.82
CA ARG A 213 -0.28 -5.58 12.98
C ARG A 213 -1.04 -4.39 13.57
N LEU A 214 -0.45 -3.69 14.55
CA LEU A 214 -1.09 -2.49 15.10
C LEU A 214 -1.19 -1.37 14.07
N ARG A 215 -0.12 -1.12 13.28
CA ARG A 215 -0.16 -0.13 12.19
C ARG A 215 -1.24 -0.46 11.16
N PHE A 216 -1.30 -1.75 10.77
CA PHE A 216 -2.33 -2.23 9.85
C PHE A 216 -3.73 -1.99 10.41
N ALA A 217 -3.99 -2.38 11.67
CA ALA A 217 -5.30 -2.25 12.30
C ALA A 217 -5.74 -0.77 12.39
N ILE A 218 -4.82 0.15 12.73
CA ILE A 218 -5.11 1.58 12.76
C ILE A 218 -5.52 2.09 11.37
N ALA A 219 -4.76 1.73 10.33
CA ALA A 219 -5.04 2.19 8.98
C ALA A 219 -6.32 1.58 8.41
N ALA A 220 -6.59 0.30 8.66
CA ALA A 220 -7.80 -0.39 8.20
C ALA A 220 -9.06 0.14 8.87
N ALA A 221 -9.01 0.47 10.16
CA ALA A 221 -10.15 0.96 10.92
C ALA A 221 -10.62 2.36 10.49
N SER A 222 -9.78 3.14 9.80
CA SER A 222 -10.21 4.40 9.18
C SER A 222 -11.11 4.21 7.96
N ASN A 223 -11.29 2.94 7.54
CA ASN A 223 -12.08 2.53 6.37
C ASN A 223 -11.83 3.40 5.13
N PRO A 224 -10.58 3.50 4.68
CA PRO A 224 -10.23 4.36 3.55
C PRO A 224 -10.80 3.80 2.25
N ASP A 225 -11.32 4.66 1.38
CA ASP A 225 -11.76 4.27 0.03
C ASP A 225 -10.61 3.73 -0.81
N ILE A 226 -9.37 4.18 -0.54
CA ILE A 226 -8.17 3.79 -1.27
C ILE A 226 -7.07 3.44 -0.26
N LEU A 227 -6.67 2.16 -0.25
CA LEU A 227 -5.63 1.64 0.61
C LEU A 227 -4.40 1.23 -0.22
N LEU A 228 -3.26 1.80 0.10
CA LEU A 228 -1.97 1.48 -0.53
C LEU A 228 -1.13 0.66 0.46
N ILE A 229 -0.63 -0.48 0.02
CA ILE A 229 0.15 -1.40 0.87
C ILE A 229 1.52 -1.61 0.26
N ASP A 230 2.59 -1.23 0.98
CA ASP A 230 3.97 -1.50 0.57
C ASP A 230 4.49 -2.78 1.25
N GLU A 231 5.32 -3.55 0.54
CA GLU A 231 5.97 -4.78 1.03
C GLU A 231 6.81 -4.56 2.31
N ALA A 232 7.21 -3.33 2.60
CA ALA A 232 7.94 -2.98 3.82
C ALA A 232 7.25 -3.35 5.15
N LEU A 233 6.03 -3.92 5.09
CA LEU A 233 5.33 -4.46 6.26
C LEU A 233 5.73 -5.90 6.62
N SER A 234 6.54 -6.56 5.81
CA SER A 234 6.90 -7.98 5.94
C SER A 234 8.21 -8.26 6.68
N THR A 235 8.82 -7.27 7.37
CA THR A 235 10.06 -7.45 8.14
C THR A 235 9.84 -7.53 9.64
#